data_305e1a419be51240985370030fe65490
#
_entry.id   305e1a419be51240985370030fe65490
#
_cell.length_a   1.000
_cell.length_b   1.000
_cell.length_c   1.000
_cell.angle_alpha   90.00
_cell.angle_beta   90.00
_cell.angle_gamma   90.00
#
_symmetry.space_group_name_H-M   'P 1'
#
loop_
_entity.id
_entity.type
_entity.pdbx_description
1 polymer ?
#
loop_
_entity_poly.entity_id
_entity_poly.type
_entity_poly.pdbx_seq_one_letter_code
_entity_poly.pdbx_strand_id
1 'polypeptide(L)'
;MIRTFRESDLSAIMKIWLDTNIKTHNFISEEYWTSNYDMVKEILPKAEIYVYEDDVTNLIDGFIGLTNSYIAGLFVKDTAQSKGIGKQLLDYAKSIKSEMSLSVYKENIRAVHFYLREQFQIQSESVDDNTNANELIMTWNK
;
A
#
# COMPACT_ATOMS: atom_id res chain seq x y z
N MET A 1 4.23 15.50 5.46
CA MET A 1 3.08 15.60 6.37
C MET A 1 1.96 14.71 5.90
N ILE A 2 1.29 14.05 6.81
CA ILE A 2 0.19 13.13 6.47
C ILE A 2 -1.13 13.87 6.55
N ARG A 3 -1.98 13.71 5.56
CA ARG A 3 -3.31 14.31 5.51
C ARG A 3 -4.30 13.40 4.77
N THR A 4 -5.59 13.72 4.88
CA THR A 4 -6.62 12.98 4.16
C THR A 4 -6.51 13.22 2.65
N PHE A 5 -6.93 12.20 1.90
CA PHE A 5 -6.97 12.24 0.44
C PHE A 5 -7.93 13.32 -0.06
N ARG A 6 -7.56 13.99 -1.14
CA ARG A 6 -8.40 14.91 -1.91
C ARG A 6 -8.53 14.39 -3.33
N GLU A 7 -9.63 14.70 -3.98
CA GLU A 7 -9.85 14.25 -5.35
C GLU A 7 -8.74 14.70 -6.31
N SER A 8 -8.15 15.86 -6.07
CA SER A 8 -7.01 16.35 -6.86
C SER A 8 -5.74 15.51 -6.70
N ASP A 9 -5.67 14.63 -5.70
CA ASP A 9 -4.53 13.71 -5.50
C ASP A 9 -4.61 12.45 -6.37
N LEU A 10 -5.75 12.19 -7.00
CA LEU A 10 -6.01 10.91 -7.65
C LEU A 10 -4.95 10.54 -8.69
N SER A 11 -4.58 11.47 -9.55
CA SER A 11 -3.56 11.21 -10.57
C SER A 11 -2.23 10.81 -9.96
N ALA A 12 -1.83 11.49 -8.88
CA ALA A 12 -0.57 11.21 -8.20
C ALA A 12 -0.56 9.83 -7.56
N ILE A 13 -1.62 9.47 -6.81
CA ILE A 13 -1.66 8.17 -6.16
C ILE A 13 -1.79 7.03 -7.16
N MET A 14 -2.49 7.24 -8.27
CA MET A 14 -2.60 6.21 -9.31
C MET A 14 -1.26 5.95 -10.00
N LYS A 15 -0.48 7.00 -10.21
CA LYS A 15 0.87 6.84 -10.76
C LYS A 15 1.76 6.05 -9.79
N ILE A 16 1.70 6.37 -8.51
CA ILE A 16 2.46 5.65 -7.48
C ILE A 16 2.01 4.18 -7.43
N TRP A 17 0.70 3.93 -7.45
CA TRP A 17 0.15 2.58 -7.46
C TRP A 17 0.69 1.75 -8.62
N LEU A 18 0.61 2.28 -9.84
CA LEU A 18 1.04 1.56 -11.04
C LEU A 18 2.55 1.34 -11.07
N ASP A 19 3.33 2.39 -10.91
CA ASP A 19 4.79 2.33 -11.00
C ASP A 19 5.38 1.42 -9.93
N THR A 20 4.86 1.51 -8.71
CA THR A 20 5.36 0.72 -7.58
C THR A 20 5.04 -0.76 -7.77
N ASN A 21 3.82 -1.08 -8.21
CA ASN A 21 3.43 -2.47 -8.43
C ASN A 21 4.25 -3.11 -9.54
N ILE A 22 4.44 -2.43 -10.66
CA ILE A 22 5.22 -2.94 -11.79
C ILE A 22 6.65 -3.23 -11.34
N LYS A 23 7.26 -2.30 -10.60
CA LYS A 23 8.64 -2.44 -10.16
C LYS A 23 8.81 -3.49 -9.07
N THR A 24 7.94 -3.48 -8.08
CA THR A 24 8.06 -4.33 -6.88
C THR A 24 7.64 -5.76 -7.17
N HIS A 25 6.62 -5.95 -7.98
CA HIS A 25 6.03 -7.26 -8.25
C HIS A 25 6.40 -7.75 -9.65
N ASN A 26 7.71 -7.80 -9.94
CA ASN A 26 8.21 -8.19 -11.26
C ASN A 26 7.92 -9.66 -11.62
N PHE A 27 7.51 -10.48 -10.66
CA PHE A 27 7.05 -11.85 -10.87
C PHE A 27 5.60 -11.92 -11.39
N ILE A 28 4.93 -10.78 -11.50
CA ILE A 28 3.59 -10.63 -12.08
C ILE A 28 3.74 -9.79 -13.34
N SER A 29 3.05 -10.13 -14.42
CA SER A 29 3.19 -9.41 -15.68
C SER A 29 2.76 -7.94 -15.54
N GLU A 30 3.47 -7.06 -16.22
CA GLU A 30 3.13 -5.64 -16.26
C GLU A 30 1.72 -5.41 -16.78
N GLU A 31 1.29 -6.24 -17.76
CA GLU A 31 -0.04 -6.16 -18.33
C GLU A 31 -1.14 -6.34 -17.29
N TYR A 32 -0.92 -7.17 -16.26
CA TYR A 32 -1.89 -7.34 -15.18
C TYR A 32 -2.19 -6.00 -14.50
N TRP A 33 -1.15 -5.23 -14.21
CA TRP A 33 -1.30 -3.95 -13.52
C TRP A 33 -1.91 -2.90 -14.44
N THR A 34 -1.46 -2.80 -15.69
CA THR A 34 -1.99 -1.81 -16.62
C THR A 34 -3.42 -2.09 -17.00
N SER A 35 -3.83 -3.36 -17.12
CA SER A 35 -5.21 -3.71 -17.45
C SER A 35 -6.18 -3.47 -16.30
N ASN A 36 -5.69 -3.42 -15.07
CA ASN A 36 -6.52 -3.13 -13.89
C ASN A 36 -6.51 -1.65 -13.50
N TYR A 37 -5.75 -0.82 -14.19
CA TYR A 37 -5.57 0.59 -13.82
C TYR A 37 -6.89 1.35 -13.73
N ASP A 38 -7.74 1.26 -14.75
CA ASP A 38 -9.00 2.01 -14.78
C ASP A 38 -9.96 1.57 -13.68
N MET A 39 -10.02 0.27 -13.41
CA MET A 39 -10.86 -0.27 -12.35
C MET A 39 -10.40 0.23 -10.98
N VAL A 40 -9.11 0.18 -10.71
CA VAL A 40 -8.55 0.64 -9.44
C VAL A 40 -8.75 2.15 -9.28
N LYS A 41 -8.59 2.91 -10.35
CA LYS A 41 -8.81 4.36 -10.34
C LYS A 41 -10.24 4.71 -9.95
N GLU A 42 -11.21 3.88 -10.34
CA GLU A 42 -12.60 4.08 -9.98
C GLU A 42 -12.89 3.67 -8.54
N ILE A 43 -12.27 2.58 -8.06
CA ILE A 43 -12.55 2.01 -6.75
C ILE A 43 -11.77 2.71 -5.62
N LEU A 44 -10.51 3.04 -5.87
CA LEU A 44 -9.60 3.52 -4.84
C LEU A 44 -10.12 4.77 -4.09
N PRO A 45 -10.71 5.77 -4.77
CA PRO A 45 -11.23 6.95 -4.06
C PRO A 45 -12.34 6.66 -3.05
N LYS A 46 -12.94 5.48 -3.11
CA LYS A 46 -14.00 5.07 -2.18
C LYS A 46 -13.45 4.50 -0.87
N ALA A 47 -12.14 4.24 -0.81
CA ALA A 47 -11.47 3.77 0.39
C ALA A 47 -11.12 4.95 1.31
N GLU A 48 -10.77 4.63 2.56
CA GLU A 48 -10.24 5.61 3.50
C GLU A 48 -8.74 5.78 3.19
N ILE A 49 -8.35 6.92 2.63
CA ILE A 49 -6.98 7.14 2.14
C ILE A 49 -6.32 8.29 2.87
N TYR A 50 -5.08 8.07 3.28
CA TYR A 50 -4.21 9.11 3.81
C TYR A 50 -2.97 9.19 2.93
N VAL A 51 -2.56 10.42 2.61
CA VAL A 51 -1.42 10.68 1.74
C VAL A 51 -0.29 11.34 2.54
N TYR A 52 0.94 11.05 2.12
CA TYR A 52 2.11 11.76 2.62
C TYR A 52 2.49 12.82 1.59
N GLU A 53 2.40 14.09 1.99
CA GLU A 53 2.78 15.21 1.15
C GLU A 53 4.11 15.77 1.65
N ASP A 54 5.08 15.89 0.75
CA ASP A 54 6.38 16.46 1.08
C ASP A 54 6.23 17.96 1.40
N ASP A 55 6.80 18.41 2.52
CA ASP A 55 6.64 19.78 3.00
C ASP A 55 7.36 20.81 2.12
N VAL A 56 8.37 20.38 1.37
CA VAL A 56 9.16 21.28 0.53
C VAL A 56 8.61 21.34 -0.90
N THR A 57 8.34 20.19 -1.50
CA THR A 57 7.91 20.10 -2.90
C THR A 57 6.40 20.19 -3.06
N ASN A 58 5.64 19.91 -1.99
CA ASN A 58 4.17 19.76 -2.00
C ASN A 58 3.70 18.64 -2.92
N LEU A 59 4.57 17.68 -3.23
CA LEU A 59 4.22 16.50 -4.02
C LEU A 59 3.84 15.34 -3.09
N ILE A 60 2.97 14.46 -3.60
CA ILE A 60 2.59 13.25 -2.88
C ILE A 60 3.70 12.21 -3.07
N ASP A 61 4.28 11.73 -1.96
CA ASP A 61 5.36 10.74 -1.98
C ASP A 61 4.89 9.34 -1.60
N GLY A 62 3.70 9.22 -1.02
CA GLY A 62 3.16 7.92 -0.65
C GLY A 62 1.73 8.02 -0.17
N PHE A 63 1.09 6.87 0.00
CA PHE A 63 -0.28 6.82 0.54
C PHE A 63 -0.57 5.46 1.16
N ILE A 64 -1.56 5.43 2.05
CA ILE A 64 -2.13 4.21 2.60
C ILE A 64 -3.64 4.24 2.36
N GLY A 65 -4.18 3.12 1.89
CA GLY A 65 -5.61 2.94 1.69
C GLY A 65 -6.15 1.88 2.64
N LEU A 66 -7.24 2.21 3.32
CA LEU A 66 -7.87 1.34 4.31
C LEU A 66 -9.32 1.09 3.92
N THR A 67 -9.76 -0.15 4.11
CA THR A 67 -11.18 -0.52 4.04
C THR A 67 -11.52 -1.13 5.39
N ASN A 68 -12.17 -0.36 6.26
CA ASN A 68 -12.37 -0.73 7.66
C ASN A 68 -11.02 -1.00 8.34
N SER A 69 -10.76 -2.24 8.78
CA SER A 69 -9.48 -2.63 9.40
C SER A 69 -8.52 -3.30 8.42
N TYR A 70 -8.86 -3.35 7.14
CA TYR A 70 -8.01 -3.97 6.13
C TYR A 70 -7.16 -2.92 5.42
N ILE A 71 -5.85 -3.14 5.36
CA ILE A 71 -4.95 -2.29 4.59
C ILE A 71 -5.02 -2.76 3.12
N ALA A 72 -5.72 -1.99 2.30
CA ALA A 72 -5.86 -2.28 0.87
C ALA A 72 -4.54 -2.01 0.12
N GLY A 73 -3.73 -1.10 0.63
CA GLY A 73 -2.42 -0.85 0.06
C GLY A 73 -1.64 0.21 0.84
N LEU A 74 -0.33 0.07 0.82
CA LEU A 74 0.62 1.04 1.39
C LEU A 74 1.74 1.18 0.36
N PHE A 75 1.84 2.36 -0.23
CA PHE A 75 2.75 2.60 -1.34
C PHE A 75 3.57 3.85 -1.10
N VAL A 76 4.88 3.76 -1.38
CA VAL A 76 5.80 4.89 -1.33
C VAL A 76 6.49 5.00 -2.68
N LYS A 77 6.50 6.20 -3.23
CA LYS A 77 7.13 6.49 -4.51
C LYS A 77 8.60 6.04 -4.47
N ASP A 78 9.08 5.44 -5.56
CA ASP A 78 10.41 4.85 -5.63
C ASP A 78 11.52 5.82 -5.20
N THR A 79 11.45 7.06 -5.66
CA THR A 79 12.45 8.08 -5.34
C THR A 79 12.39 8.56 -3.88
N ALA A 80 11.34 8.22 -3.16
CA ALA A 80 11.13 8.62 -1.77
C ALA A 80 11.23 7.46 -0.78
N GLN A 81 11.56 6.26 -1.24
CA GLN A 81 11.69 5.09 -0.38
C GLN A 81 12.91 5.21 0.55
N SER A 82 12.90 4.44 1.63
CA SER A 82 13.97 4.41 2.65
C SER A 82 14.14 5.70 3.44
N LYS A 83 13.11 6.55 3.46
CA LYS A 83 13.08 7.80 4.24
C LYS A 83 12.10 7.73 5.43
N GLY A 84 11.56 6.55 5.71
CA GLY A 84 10.61 6.36 6.81
C GLY A 84 9.18 6.76 6.51
N ILE A 85 8.83 7.05 5.26
CA ILE A 85 7.48 7.47 4.89
C ILE A 85 6.47 6.34 5.09
N GLY A 86 6.82 5.12 4.68
CA GLY A 86 5.95 3.96 4.88
C GLY A 86 5.65 3.71 6.35
N LYS A 87 6.67 3.83 7.20
CA LYS A 87 6.48 3.70 8.64
C LYS A 87 5.58 4.79 9.21
N GLN A 88 5.76 6.02 8.76
CA GLN A 88 4.92 7.14 9.22
C GLN A 88 3.46 6.94 8.83
N LEU A 89 3.19 6.51 7.60
CA LEU A 89 1.84 6.21 7.15
C LEU A 89 1.22 5.06 7.95
N LEU A 90 1.99 4.00 8.19
CA LEU A 90 1.52 2.87 8.97
C LEU A 90 1.26 3.26 10.43
N ASP A 91 2.16 4.04 11.04
CA ASP A 91 1.99 4.53 12.41
C ASP A 91 0.74 5.42 12.54
N TYR A 92 0.47 6.22 11.53
CA TYR A 92 -0.76 7.01 11.50
C TYR A 92 -1.99 6.09 11.52
N ALA A 93 -2.00 5.06 10.68
CA ALA A 93 -3.10 4.09 10.67
C ALA A 93 -3.24 3.38 12.01
N LYS A 94 -2.13 3.01 12.64
CA LYS A 94 -2.14 2.39 13.98
C LYS A 94 -2.72 3.32 15.04
N SER A 95 -2.59 4.63 14.87
CA SER A 95 -3.13 5.60 15.83
C SER A 95 -4.65 5.70 15.78
N ILE A 96 -5.28 5.31 14.67
CA ILE A 96 -6.73 5.42 14.47
C ILE A 96 -7.44 4.07 14.42
N LYS A 97 -6.71 2.96 14.38
CA LYS A 97 -7.28 1.61 14.37
C LYS A 97 -6.76 0.82 15.56
N SER A 98 -7.58 -0.09 16.08
CA SER A 98 -7.18 -0.97 17.17
C SER A 98 -6.61 -2.30 16.66
N GLU A 99 -6.90 -2.65 15.42
CA GLU A 99 -6.41 -3.85 14.76
C GLU A 99 -6.39 -3.61 13.25
N MET A 100 -5.52 -4.34 12.55
CA MET A 100 -5.47 -4.26 11.08
C MET A 100 -5.02 -5.59 10.50
N SER A 101 -5.42 -5.84 9.27
CA SER A 101 -4.97 -6.99 8.48
C SER A 101 -4.56 -6.52 7.09
N LEU A 102 -3.76 -7.34 6.42
CA LEU A 102 -3.32 -7.08 5.05
C LEU A 102 -3.00 -8.38 4.34
N SER A 103 -2.93 -8.32 3.01
CA SER A 103 -2.39 -9.38 2.18
C SER A 103 -1.14 -8.85 1.49
N VAL A 104 -0.06 -9.63 1.49
CA VAL A 104 1.19 -9.25 0.83
C VAL A 104 1.72 -10.45 0.06
N TYR A 105 2.21 -10.23 -1.16
CA TYR A 105 2.81 -11.32 -1.93
C TYR A 105 4.06 -11.83 -1.20
N LYS A 106 4.14 -13.16 -1.07
CA LYS A 106 5.24 -13.82 -0.37
C LYS A 106 6.59 -13.48 -0.99
N GLU A 107 6.65 -13.30 -2.30
CA GLU A 107 7.88 -12.95 -3.01
C GLU A 107 8.30 -11.50 -2.81
N ASN A 108 7.42 -10.66 -2.28
CA ASN A 108 7.77 -9.29 -1.91
C ASN A 108 8.44 -9.30 -0.53
N ILE A 109 9.65 -9.83 -0.47
CA ILE A 109 10.38 -10.07 0.77
C ILE A 109 10.59 -8.79 1.57
N ARG A 110 10.86 -7.69 0.88
CA ARG A 110 11.10 -6.39 1.52
C ARG A 110 9.86 -5.92 2.29
N ALA A 111 8.68 -6.04 1.68
CA ALA A 111 7.43 -5.66 2.34
C ALA A 111 7.11 -6.60 3.51
N VAL A 112 7.30 -7.91 3.33
CA VAL A 112 7.09 -8.88 4.41
C VAL A 112 7.95 -8.53 5.62
N HIS A 113 9.23 -8.28 5.41
CA HIS A 113 10.14 -7.89 6.50
C HIS A 113 9.74 -6.56 7.14
N PHE A 114 9.30 -5.60 6.34
CA PHE A 114 8.81 -4.32 6.85
C PHE A 114 7.64 -4.54 7.82
N TYR A 115 6.63 -5.30 7.42
CA TYR A 115 5.48 -5.54 8.29
C TYR A 115 5.83 -6.34 9.54
N LEU A 116 6.75 -7.31 9.42
CA LEU A 116 7.23 -8.04 10.60
C LEU A 116 7.91 -7.11 11.59
N ARG A 117 8.76 -6.18 11.11
CA ARG A 117 9.41 -5.19 11.98
C ARG A 117 8.38 -4.26 12.63
N GLU A 118 7.27 -3.99 11.95
CA GLU A 118 6.20 -3.13 12.45
C GLU A 118 5.17 -3.89 13.28
N GLN A 119 5.53 -5.06 13.77
CA GLN A 119 4.75 -5.85 14.74
C GLN A 119 3.53 -6.56 14.12
N PHE A 120 3.49 -6.73 12.81
CA PHE A 120 2.52 -7.62 12.19
C PHE A 120 2.98 -9.07 12.30
N GLN A 121 2.04 -9.99 12.35
CA GLN A 121 2.30 -11.42 12.42
C GLN A 121 1.68 -12.11 11.21
N ILE A 122 2.36 -13.14 10.71
CA ILE A 122 1.82 -13.97 9.63
C ILE A 122 0.73 -14.86 10.23
N GLN A 123 -0.49 -14.72 9.72
CA GLN A 123 -1.62 -15.51 10.16
C GLN A 123 -1.86 -16.75 9.29
N SER A 124 -1.75 -16.59 7.97
CA SER A 124 -1.98 -17.67 7.02
C SER A 124 -1.31 -17.37 5.68
N GLU A 125 -1.27 -18.38 4.83
CA GLU A 125 -0.77 -18.26 3.47
C GLU A 125 -1.85 -18.74 2.51
N SER A 126 -2.02 -18.06 1.39
CA SER A 126 -2.99 -18.41 0.36
C SER A 126 -2.44 -18.10 -1.03
N VAL A 127 -3.22 -18.40 -2.06
CA VAL A 127 -2.85 -18.11 -3.44
C VAL A 127 -3.83 -17.05 -3.96
N ASP A 128 -3.28 -15.99 -4.57
CA ASP A 128 -4.09 -14.99 -5.25
C ASP A 128 -4.62 -15.60 -6.55
N ASP A 129 -5.91 -15.80 -6.64
CA ASP A 129 -6.56 -16.46 -7.80
C ASP A 129 -6.34 -15.68 -9.10
N ASN A 130 -6.13 -14.37 -9.03
CA ASN A 130 -5.95 -13.52 -10.21
C ASN A 130 -4.55 -13.61 -10.81
N THR A 131 -3.53 -13.82 -9.97
CA THR A 131 -2.13 -13.82 -10.39
C THR A 131 -1.46 -15.18 -10.24
N ASN A 132 -2.10 -16.10 -9.51
CA ASN A 132 -1.56 -17.41 -9.13
C ASN A 132 -0.29 -17.29 -8.28
N ALA A 133 -0.04 -16.15 -7.67
CA ALA A 133 1.09 -15.92 -6.78
C ALA A 133 0.71 -16.20 -5.33
N ASN A 134 1.65 -16.70 -4.56
CA ASN A 134 1.43 -16.93 -3.13
C ASN A 134 1.43 -15.62 -2.37
N GLU A 135 0.49 -15.48 -1.43
CA GLU A 135 0.42 -14.30 -0.56
C GLU A 135 0.28 -14.70 0.89
N LEU A 136 0.74 -13.82 1.76
CA LEU A 136 0.65 -13.97 3.20
C LEU A 136 -0.43 -13.03 3.73
N ILE A 137 -1.26 -13.56 4.63
CA ILE A 137 -2.21 -12.73 5.37
C ILE A 137 -1.53 -12.39 6.69
N MET A 138 -1.39 -11.09 6.96
CA MET A 138 -0.73 -10.61 8.16
C MET A 138 -1.69 -9.78 9.00
N THR A 139 -1.52 -9.83 10.32
CA THR A 139 -2.41 -9.13 11.26
C THR A 139 -1.61 -8.39 12.32
N TRP A 140 -2.21 -7.30 12.79
CA TRP A 140 -1.67 -6.48 13.89
C TRP A 140 -2.81 -6.11 14.83
N ASN A 141 -2.54 -6.19 16.14
CA ASN A 141 -3.45 -5.74 17.20
C ASN A 141 -2.69 -4.76 18.10
N LYS A 142 -3.41 -3.76 18.55
CA LYS A 142 -2.86 -2.78 19.47
C LYS A 142 -2.58 -3.38 20.85
#